data_8744da15225825d3062e36b735c63c5a
#
_entry.id   8744da15225825d3062e36b735c63c5a
#
_cell.length_a   1.000
_cell.length_b   1.000
_cell.length_c   1.000
_cell.angle_alpha   90.00
_cell.angle_beta   90.00
_cell.angle_gamma   90.00
#
_symmetry.space_group_name_H-M   'P 1'
#
loop_
_entity.id
_entity.type
_entity.pdbx_description
1 polymer ?
#
loop_
_entity_poly.entity_id
_entity_poly.type
_entity_poly.pdbx_seq_one_letter_code
_entity_poly.pdbx_strand_id
1 'polypeptide(L)'
;MKIRITSDSTCDLNNLVETRNIGILPLQVTLDDKSYHDGVDITPTDIFKFVKETGILPKTSAPSIGDYEEFFKAELEAGYDFLIHFNISAKSSGSHNMAKQAAESFGGKVRVIDSKALSTGQGLLVMKAADLRDEGKSVDEIEEEILSLRAKVNTSFVPDSLDYLHKGGRVSGMVKTVAAMFKIHPLIYMDDGQLVPGKKYRGKPEVYLKQYVEDLKNQYPNYDKTRCFITHSTADQVFVDAAKEKVAELFEFDEVIETVAGSIVTSHCGKNTLGVLFITK
;
A
#
# COMPACT_ATOMS: atom_id res chain seq x y z
N MET A 1 20.11 20.29 7.97
CA MET A 1 19.30 19.22 8.60
C MET A 1 19.00 18.20 7.51
N LYS A 2 19.42 16.95 7.69
CA LYS A 2 19.20 15.87 6.73
C LYS A 2 18.05 14.99 7.22
N ILE A 3 16.97 14.93 6.46
CA ILE A 3 15.77 14.14 6.78
C ILE A 3 15.78 12.89 5.91
N ARG A 4 15.57 11.73 6.51
CA ARG A 4 15.32 10.47 5.82
C ARG A 4 13.85 10.15 5.82
N ILE A 5 13.27 9.91 4.67
CA ILE A 5 11.94 9.32 4.56
C ILE A 5 12.12 7.81 4.50
N THR A 6 11.40 7.11 5.35
CA THR A 6 11.44 5.64 5.43
C THR A 6 10.02 5.07 5.47
N SER A 7 9.87 3.82 5.09
CA SER A 7 8.58 3.14 5.10
C SER A 7 8.75 1.65 5.41
N ASP A 8 7.70 1.01 5.85
CA ASP A 8 7.64 -0.44 5.73
C ASP A 8 7.41 -0.86 4.26
N SER A 9 7.65 -2.12 3.92
CA SER A 9 7.62 -2.61 2.53
C SER A 9 6.25 -2.54 1.87
N THR A 10 5.19 -2.37 2.65
CA THR A 10 3.82 -2.34 2.12
C THR A 10 3.46 -1.07 1.35
N CYS A 11 4.39 -0.11 1.19
CA CYS A 11 4.18 1.08 0.36
C CYS A 11 4.20 0.79 -1.16
N ASP A 12 4.67 -0.37 -1.59
CA ASP A 12 4.69 -0.88 -2.96
C ASP A 12 5.26 0.08 -4.02
N LEU A 13 6.25 0.90 -3.63
CA LEU A 13 6.86 1.91 -4.51
C LEU A 13 7.87 1.35 -5.51
N ASN A 14 8.19 0.05 -5.43
CA ASN A 14 9.12 -0.65 -6.31
C ASN A 14 10.48 0.12 -6.43
N ASN A 15 10.97 0.35 -7.65
CA ASN A 15 12.22 1.07 -7.91
C ASN A 15 12.20 2.57 -7.52
N LEU A 16 11.04 3.13 -7.23
CA LEU A 16 10.94 4.52 -6.77
C LEU A 16 11.63 4.73 -5.42
N VAL A 17 11.75 3.70 -4.60
CA VAL A 17 12.44 3.79 -3.30
C VAL A 17 13.90 4.21 -3.46
N GLU A 18 14.59 3.66 -4.46
CA GLU A 18 15.99 3.99 -4.75
C GLU A 18 16.11 5.40 -5.34
N THR A 19 15.32 5.71 -6.37
CA THR A 19 15.37 7.00 -7.09
C THR A 19 15.00 8.18 -6.21
N ARG A 20 14.15 7.96 -5.20
CA ARG A 20 13.69 8.98 -4.26
C ARG A 20 14.40 8.93 -2.90
N ASN A 21 15.43 8.12 -2.77
CA ASN A 21 16.20 7.95 -1.54
C ASN A 21 15.28 7.69 -0.32
N ILE A 22 14.47 6.63 -0.41
CA ILE A 22 13.55 6.18 0.64
C ILE A 22 14.10 4.90 1.25
N GLY A 23 14.16 4.82 2.59
CA GLY A 23 14.56 3.61 3.30
C GLY A 23 13.37 2.65 3.48
N ILE A 24 13.59 1.36 3.30
CA ILE A 24 12.53 0.35 3.46
C ILE A 24 12.91 -0.66 4.54
N LEU A 25 12.01 -0.85 5.51
CA LEU A 25 12.03 -1.97 6.44
C LEU A 25 11.08 -3.05 5.93
N PRO A 26 11.57 -4.23 5.52
CA PRO A 26 10.72 -5.29 5.00
C PRO A 26 9.87 -5.93 6.11
N LEU A 27 8.59 -6.17 5.82
CA LEU A 27 7.75 -7.05 6.61
C LEU A 27 8.05 -8.51 6.26
N GLN A 28 7.55 -9.43 7.08
CA GLN A 28 7.81 -10.86 6.91
C GLN A 28 6.62 -11.62 6.32
N VAL A 29 6.92 -12.55 5.43
CA VAL A 29 6.01 -13.55 4.89
C VAL A 29 6.47 -14.93 5.33
N THR A 30 5.56 -15.73 5.88
CA THR A 30 5.85 -17.12 6.28
C THR A 30 5.12 -18.08 5.34
N LEU A 31 5.89 -18.95 4.69
CA LEU A 31 5.43 -20.08 3.89
C LEU A 31 5.77 -21.36 4.64
N ASP A 32 4.76 -22.13 5.04
CA ASP A 32 4.91 -23.23 6.00
C ASP A 32 5.64 -22.77 7.27
N ASP A 33 6.85 -23.28 7.51
CA ASP A 33 7.68 -22.98 8.69
C ASP A 33 8.84 -22.02 8.38
N LYS A 34 8.93 -21.47 7.16
CA LYS A 34 10.00 -20.56 6.75
C LYS A 34 9.51 -19.13 6.63
N SER A 35 10.24 -18.20 7.25
CA SER A 35 9.99 -16.77 7.14
C SER A 35 10.93 -16.13 6.13
N TYR A 36 10.38 -15.19 5.37
CA TYR A 36 11.03 -14.44 4.30
C TYR A 36 10.75 -12.95 4.47
N HIS A 37 11.62 -12.12 3.93
CA HIS A 37 11.49 -10.66 3.94
C HIS A 37 10.93 -10.16 2.60
N ASP A 38 9.83 -9.43 2.66
CA ASP A 38 9.13 -8.90 1.50
C ASP A 38 10.03 -8.02 0.62
N GLY A 39 10.13 -8.39 -0.66
CA GLY A 39 10.95 -7.69 -1.65
C GLY A 39 12.46 -7.93 -1.52
N VAL A 40 12.92 -8.77 -0.57
CA VAL A 40 14.34 -9.13 -0.38
C VAL A 40 14.61 -10.55 -0.84
N ASP A 41 13.93 -11.53 -0.24
CA ASP A 41 14.14 -12.96 -0.49
C ASP A 41 12.86 -13.72 -0.87
N ILE A 42 11.77 -12.99 -1.10
CA ILE A 42 10.51 -13.51 -1.62
C ILE A 42 9.83 -12.51 -2.56
N THR A 43 9.17 -13.03 -3.59
CA THR A 43 8.43 -12.25 -4.58
C THR A 43 6.94 -12.65 -4.63
N PRO A 44 6.06 -11.82 -5.20
CA PRO A 44 4.66 -12.19 -5.45
C PRO A 44 4.49 -13.47 -6.28
N THR A 45 5.41 -13.73 -7.21
CA THR A 45 5.41 -14.95 -8.01
C THR A 45 5.62 -16.20 -7.15
N ASP A 46 6.50 -16.13 -6.16
CA ASP A 46 6.75 -17.22 -5.22
C ASP A 46 5.51 -17.52 -4.37
N ILE A 47 4.79 -16.46 -3.95
CA ILE A 47 3.52 -16.59 -3.24
C ILE A 47 2.50 -17.39 -4.07
N PHE A 48 2.28 -16.99 -5.33
CA PHE A 48 1.31 -17.69 -6.19
C PHE A 48 1.71 -19.10 -6.52
N LYS A 49 3.01 -19.36 -6.71
CA LYS A 49 3.54 -20.70 -6.92
C LYS A 49 3.27 -21.58 -5.71
N PHE A 50 3.63 -21.12 -4.51
CA PHE A 50 3.41 -21.82 -3.25
C PHE A 50 1.92 -22.17 -3.05
N VAL A 51 1.02 -21.18 -3.20
CA VAL A 51 -0.42 -21.39 -3.04
C VAL A 51 -0.97 -22.37 -4.07
N LYS A 52 -0.49 -22.32 -5.31
CA LYS A 52 -0.89 -23.26 -6.37
C LYS A 52 -0.47 -24.71 -6.07
N GLU A 53 0.72 -24.89 -5.50
CA GLU A 53 1.27 -26.21 -5.20
C GLU A 53 0.67 -26.83 -3.93
N THR A 54 0.41 -26.01 -2.89
CA THR A 54 0.02 -26.49 -1.56
C THR A 54 -1.45 -26.28 -1.22
N GLY A 55 -2.12 -25.30 -1.85
CA GLY A 55 -3.45 -24.83 -1.44
C GLY A 55 -3.45 -24.01 -0.14
N ILE A 56 -2.28 -23.77 0.45
CA ILE A 56 -2.11 -23.05 1.72
C ILE A 56 -1.83 -21.58 1.44
N LEU A 57 -2.52 -20.65 2.14
CA LEU A 57 -2.20 -19.23 2.06
C LEU A 57 -1.01 -18.90 2.96
N PRO A 58 -0.15 -17.94 2.52
CA PRO A 58 0.94 -17.45 3.35
C PRO A 58 0.41 -16.74 4.59
N LYS A 59 1.24 -16.68 5.63
CA LYS A 59 1.04 -15.81 6.78
C LYS A 59 1.96 -14.61 6.69
N THR A 60 1.56 -13.49 7.26
CA THR A 60 2.37 -12.27 7.30
C THR A 60 2.52 -11.78 8.73
N SER A 61 3.67 -11.19 9.05
CA SER A 61 3.94 -10.62 10.36
C SER A 61 4.61 -9.25 10.27
N ALA A 62 4.32 -8.42 11.27
CA ALA A 62 5.02 -7.16 11.47
C ALA A 62 6.45 -7.43 11.97
N PRO A 63 7.42 -6.53 11.68
CA PRO A 63 8.72 -6.52 12.36
C PRO A 63 8.54 -6.35 13.87
N SER A 64 9.49 -6.88 14.63
CA SER A 64 9.53 -6.68 16.08
C SER A 64 9.98 -5.25 16.45
N ILE A 65 9.82 -4.87 17.72
CA ILE A 65 10.36 -3.59 18.23
C ILE A 65 11.87 -3.53 17.99
N GLY A 66 12.59 -4.62 18.24
CA GLY A 66 14.03 -4.70 18.03
C GLY A 66 14.45 -4.50 16.58
N ASP A 67 13.70 -5.06 15.60
CA ASP A 67 13.97 -4.85 14.17
C ASP A 67 13.80 -3.37 13.80
N TYR A 68 12.80 -2.67 14.36
CA TYR A 68 12.62 -1.24 14.16
C TYR A 68 13.72 -0.41 14.81
N GLU A 69 14.13 -0.75 16.04
CA GLU A 69 15.23 -0.06 16.74
C GLU A 69 16.55 -0.18 15.96
N GLU A 70 16.86 -1.37 15.48
CA GLU A 70 18.05 -1.62 14.65
C GLU A 70 17.99 -0.83 13.35
N PHE A 71 16.87 -0.85 12.66
CA PHE A 71 16.67 -0.11 11.41
C PHE A 71 16.79 1.41 11.62
N PHE A 72 16.11 1.98 12.62
CA PHE A 72 16.16 3.41 12.89
C PHE A 72 17.58 3.85 13.30
N LYS A 73 18.25 3.05 14.10
CA LYS A 73 19.64 3.29 14.49
C LYS A 73 20.57 3.33 13.28
N ALA A 74 20.46 2.34 12.39
CA ALA A 74 21.28 2.26 11.19
C ALA A 74 21.08 3.47 10.27
N GLU A 75 19.83 3.91 10.06
CA GLU A 75 19.54 5.09 9.23
C GLU A 75 20.10 6.39 9.87
N LEU A 76 19.99 6.57 11.19
CA LEU A 76 20.57 7.72 11.88
C LEU A 76 22.11 7.69 11.85
N GLU A 77 22.73 6.53 12.01
CA GLU A 77 24.19 6.35 11.91
C GLU A 77 24.72 6.57 10.48
N ALA A 78 23.86 6.39 9.44
CA ALA A 78 24.17 6.75 8.07
C ALA A 78 24.25 8.27 7.83
N GLY A 79 24.02 9.09 8.87
CA GLY A 79 24.21 10.54 8.88
C GLY A 79 22.97 11.36 8.62
N TYR A 80 21.79 10.79 8.86
CA TYR A 80 20.53 11.54 8.88
C TYR A 80 20.26 12.09 10.29
N ASP A 81 19.75 13.33 10.37
CA ASP A 81 19.44 13.98 11.62
C ASP A 81 18.08 13.54 12.18
N PHE A 82 17.12 13.29 11.25
CA PHE A 82 15.75 12.89 11.54
C PHE A 82 15.24 11.84 10.56
N LEU A 83 14.33 10.99 11.06
CA LEU A 83 13.57 10.03 10.25
C LEU A 83 12.08 10.36 10.31
N ILE A 84 11.39 10.22 9.17
CA ILE A 84 9.94 10.17 9.11
C ILE A 84 9.58 8.80 8.53
N HIS A 85 9.07 7.91 9.39
CA HIS A 85 8.76 6.53 9.06
C HIS A 85 7.27 6.30 8.87
N PHE A 86 6.91 5.69 7.75
CA PHE A 86 5.53 5.38 7.40
C PHE A 86 5.23 3.91 7.59
N ASN A 87 4.08 3.62 8.19
CA ASN A 87 3.56 2.26 8.30
C ASN A 87 2.22 2.12 7.60
N ILE A 88 1.94 0.89 7.17
CA ILE A 88 0.58 0.46 6.83
C ILE A 88 -0.38 0.81 7.96
N SER A 89 -1.66 1.04 7.63
CA SER A 89 -2.68 1.37 8.62
C SER A 89 -2.58 0.52 9.89
N ALA A 90 -2.58 1.20 11.03
CA ALA A 90 -2.57 0.58 12.36
C ALA A 90 -3.79 -0.35 12.61
N LYS A 91 -4.87 -0.18 11.84
CA LYS A 91 -6.03 -1.09 11.88
C LYS A 91 -5.84 -2.37 11.06
N SER A 92 -4.83 -2.40 10.18
CA SER A 92 -4.53 -3.55 9.31
C SER A 92 -3.37 -4.39 9.81
N SER A 93 -2.43 -3.80 10.58
CA SER A 93 -1.20 -4.44 11.08
C SER A 93 -0.76 -3.85 12.41
N GLY A 94 -0.02 -4.65 13.19
CA GLY A 94 0.68 -4.18 14.40
C GLY A 94 1.93 -3.33 14.11
N SER A 95 2.36 -3.21 12.85
CA SER A 95 3.61 -2.55 12.44
C SER A 95 3.75 -1.14 13.02
N HIS A 96 2.72 -0.31 12.90
CA HIS A 96 2.75 1.04 13.44
C HIS A 96 2.98 1.10 14.96
N ASN A 97 2.34 0.23 15.73
CA ASN A 97 2.51 0.19 17.18
C ASN A 97 3.94 -0.24 17.57
N MET A 98 4.52 -1.21 16.87
CA MET A 98 5.91 -1.65 17.10
C MET A 98 6.89 -0.54 16.74
N ALA A 99 6.72 0.11 15.58
CA ALA A 99 7.54 1.25 15.16
C ALA A 99 7.47 2.41 16.15
N LYS A 100 6.26 2.73 16.64
CA LYS A 100 6.05 3.82 17.60
C LYS A 100 6.77 3.55 18.92
N GLN A 101 6.68 2.33 19.45
CA GLN A 101 7.40 1.95 20.68
C GLN A 101 8.91 2.02 20.49
N ALA A 102 9.42 1.50 19.36
CA ALA A 102 10.85 1.59 19.04
C ALA A 102 11.34 3.05 18.95
N ALA A 103 10.54 3.95 18.38
CA ALA A 103 10.88 5.36 18.21
C ALA A 103 11.08 6.11 19.53
N GLU A 104 10.49 5.64 20.65
CA GLU A 104 10.65 6.25 21.98
C GLU A 104 12.11 6.34 22.43
N SER A 105 12.94 5.38 22.01
CA SER A 105 14.37 5.31 22.35
C SER A 105 15.23 6.37 21.64
N PHE A 106 14.68 7.10 20.66
CA PHE A 106 15.45 8.03 19.81
C PHE A 106 15.24 9.52 20.13
N GLY A 107 14.63 9.86 21.26
CA GLY A 107 14.56 11.25 21.76
C GLY A 107 13.89 12.23 20.78
N GLY A 108 12.88 11.78 20.03
CA GLY A 108 12.14 12.60 19.08
C GLY A 108 12.78 12.74 17.68
N LYS A 109 13.91 12.08 17.42
CA LYS A 109 14.52 12.07 16.08
C LYS A 109 13.77 11.21 15.06
N VAL A 110 12.90 10.31 15.51
CA VAL A 110 12.09 9.44 14.67
C VAL A 110 10.63 9.81 14.83
N ARG A 111 9.99 10.25 13.74
CA ARG A 111 8.56 10.48 13.64
C ARG A 111 7.92 9.26 12.97
N VAL A 112 6.91 8.67 13.58
CA VAL A 112 6.22 7.48 13.05
C VAL A 112 4.81 7.85 12.68
N ILE A 113 4.46 7.63 11.41
CA ILE A 113 3.19 8.02 10.81
C ILE A 113 2.35 6.77 10.49
N ASP A 114 1.17 6.67 11.10
CA ASP A 114 0.11 5.78 10.62
C ASP A 114 -0.44 6.35 9.32
N SER A 115 -0.20 5.68 8.20
CA SER A 115 -0.69 6.14 6.90
C SER A 115 -2.22 6.09 6.78
N LYS A 116 -2.90 5.30 7.61
CA LYS A 116 -4.31 4.93 7.45
C LYS A 116 -4.64 4.36 6.06
N ALA A 117 -3.63 3.91 5.35
CA ALA A 117 -3.68 3.38 3.99
C ALA A 117 -2.90 2.08 3.89
N LEU A 118 -2.81 1.53 2.70
CA LEU A 118 -1.95 0.40 2.34
C LEU A 118 -1.47 0.57 0.89
N SER A 119 -0.49 -0.24 0.51
CA SER A 119 0.05 -0.26 -0.85
C SER A 119 0.46 1.15 -1.30
N THR A 120 0.30 1.49 -2.55
CA THR A 120 0.62 2.83 -3.04
C THR A 120 -0.29 3.94 -2.51
N GLY A 121 -1.37 3.63 -1.76
CA GLY A 121 -2.05 4.63 -0.94
C GLY A 121 -1.14 5.17 0.17
N GLN A 122 -0.41 4.29 0.87
CA GLN A 122 0.70 4.67 1.74
C GLN A 122 1.83 5.30 0.93
N GLY A 123 2.16 4.69 -0.22
CA GLY A 123 3.19 5.18 -1.14
C GLY A 123 2.99 6.63 -1.58
N LEU A 124 1.75 7.08 -1.80
CA LEU A 124 1.44 8.49 -2.12
C LEU A 124 1.89 9.44 -1.02
N LEU A 125 1.65 9.10 0.25
CA LEU A 125 2.10 9.89 1.38
C LEU A 125 3.62 9.88 1.53
N VAL A 126 4.25 8.73 1.31
CA VAL A 126 5.72 8.58 1.31
C VAL A 126 6.35 9.44 0.23
N MET A 127 5.81 9.40 -1.00
CA MET A 127 6.29 10.22 -2.11
C MET A 127 6.09 11.71 -1.85
N LYS A 128 4.93 12.11 -1.31
CA LYS A 128 4.68 13.51 -0.94
C LYS A 128 5.64 14.00 0.15
N ALA A 129 5.94 13.18 1.14
CA ALA A 129 6.94 13.52 2.16
C ALA A 129 8.33 13.68 1.54
N ALA A 130 8.69 12.84 0.56
CA ALA A 130 9.95 12.97 -0.18
C ALA A 130 9.98 14.26 -1.02
N ASP A 131 8.86 14.64 -1.66
CA ASP A 131 8.74 15.90 -2.40
C ASP A 131 8.98 17.10 -1.45
N LEU A 132 8.29 17.14 -0.30
CA LEU A 132 8.44 18.20 0.71
C LEU A 132 9.87 18.28 1.30
N ARG A 133 10.50 17.12 1.54
CA ARG A 133 11.91 17.05 1.95
C ARG A 133 12.82 17.69 0.91
N ASP A 134 12.60 17.39 -0.37
CA ASP A 134 13.40 17.88 -1.49
C ASP A 134 13.16 19.40 -1.71
N GLU A 135 11.99 19.91 -1.33
CA GLU A 135 11.66 21.34 -1.25
C GLU A 135 12.31 22.05 -0.02
N GLY A 136 12.98 21.30 0.85
CA GLY A 136 13.67 21.85 2.02
C GLY A 136 12.79 22.13 3.23
N LYS A 137 11.60 21.52 3.30
CA LYS A 137 10.70 21.63 4.45
C LYS A 137 11.30 20.99 5.71
N SER A 138 10.94 21.52 6.86
CA SER A 138 11.31 20.97 8.17
C SER A 138 10.53 19.68 8.46
N VAL A 139 11.00 18.91 9.45
CA VAL A 139 10.32 17.68 9.91
C VAL A 139 8.89 17.95 10.33
N ASP A 140 8.68 19.03 11.10
CA ASP A 140 7.35 19.37 11.64
C ASP A 140 6.39 19.81 10.50
N GLU A 141 6.87 20.62 9.52
CA GLU A 141 6.07 21.00 8.34
C GLU A 141 5.68 19.77 7.49
N ILE A 142 6.62 18.84 7.29
CA ILE A 142 6.34 17.60 6.55
C ILE A 142 5.29 16.76 7.30
N GLU A 143 5.49 16.55 8.60
CA GLU A 143 4.56 15.76 9.42
C GLU A 143 3.15 16.37 9.42
N GLU A 144 3.03 17.67 9.62
CA GLU A 144 1.74 18.40 9.63
C GLU A 144 1.01 18.24 8.28
N GLU A 145 1.69 18.48 7.16
CA GLU A 145 1.12 18.35 5.83
C GLU A 145 0.65 16.91 5.57
N ILE A 146 1.50 15.92 5.86
CA ILE A 146 1.16 14.51 5.66
C ILE A 146 -0.04 14.09 6.52
N LEU A 147 -0.10 14.53 7.78
CA LEU A 147 -1.22 14.23 8.67
C LEU A 147 -2.53 14.82 8.14
N SER A 148 -2.49 15.99 7.50
CA SER A 148 -3.65 16.63 6.87
C SER A 148 -4.13 15.87 5.62
N LEU A 149 -3.21 15.24 4.88
CA LEU A 149 -3.50 14.53 3.63
C LEU A 149 -4.01 13.11 3.83
N ARG A 150 -3.76 12.46 4.98
CA ARG A 150 -4.11 11.06 5.21
C ARG A 150 -5.57 10.70 4.90
N ALA A 151 -6.50 11.59 5.25
CA ALA A 151 -7.92 11.38 5.01
C ALA A 151 -8.34 11.63 3.54
N LYS A 152 -7.44 12.21 2.75
CA LYS A 152 -7.68 12.55 1.34
C LYS A 152 -7.10 11.51 0.37
N VAL A 153 -6.42 10.50 0.85
CA VAL A 153 -5.87 9.43 0.00
C VAL A 153 -6.98 8.47 -0.40
N ASN A 154 -7.32 8.43 -1.68
CA ASN A 154 -8.14 7.35 -2.21
C ASN A 154 -7.29 6.08 -2.28
N THR A 155 -7.54 5.17 -1.34
CA THR A 155 -6.98 3.82 -1.33
C THR A 155 -8.11 2.84 -1.60
N SER A 156 -8.25 2.46 -2.86
CA SER A 156 -9.29 1.52 -3.28
C SER A 156 -8.79 0.58 -4.36
N PHE A 157 -9.37 -0.61 -4.42
CA PHE A 157 -9.02 -1.63 -5.41
C PHE A 157 -10.17 -2.60 -5.66
N VAL A 158 -10.09 -3.32 -6.78
CA VAL A 158 -11.03 -4.37 -7.14
C VAL A 158 -10.28 -5.70 -7.26
N PRO A 159 -10.54 -6.67 -6.39
CA PRO A 159 -9.96 -8.01 -6.49
C PRO A 159 -10.68 -8.84 -7.55
N ASP A 160 -9.93 -9.71 -8.24
CA ASP A 160 -10.52 -10.71 -9.14
C ASP A 160 -11.16 -11.86 -8.36
N SER A 161 -10.52 -12.29 -7.25
CA SER A 161 -11.05 -13.29 -6.31
C SER A 161 -11.07 -12.74 -4.87
N LEU A 162 -12.07 -13.15 -4.10
CA LEU A 162 -12.20 -12.80 -2.69
C LEU A 162 -11.54 -13.80 -1.72
N ASP A 163 -11.01 -14.90 -2.23
CA ASP A 163 -10.49 -16.00 -1.40
C ASP A 163 -9.37 -15.57 -0.46
N TYR A 164 -8.43 -14.78 -0.99
CA TYR A 164 -7.30 -14.26 -0.22
C TYR A 164 -7.75 -13.27 0.86
N LEU A 165 -8.61 -12.31 0.50
CA LEU A 165 -9.13 -11.30 1.42
C LEU A 165 -9.96 -11.92 2.54
N HIS A 166 -10.80 -12.91 2.20
CA HIS A 166 -11.64 -13.60 3.17
C HIS A 166 -10.81 -14.40 4.17
N LYS A 167 -9.90 -15.24 3.68
CA LYS A 167 -9.04 -16.07 4.52
C LYS A 167 -8.00 -15.25 5.29
N GLY A 168 -7.54 -14.12 4.70
CA GLY A 168 -6.60 -13.18 5.31
C GLY A 168 -7.18 -12.36 6.46
N GLY A 169 -8.50 -12.23 6.57
CA GLY A 169 -9.20 -11.63 7.70
C GLY A 169 -9.02 -10.11 7.87
N ARG A 170 -8.56 -9.37 6.84
CA ARG A 170 -8.30 -7.91 6.91
C ARG A 170 -9.45 -7.04 6.42
N VAL A 171 -10.47 -7.63 5.83
CA VAL A 171 -11.69 -6.90 5.42
C VAL A 171 -12.82 -7.19 6.39
N SER A 172 -13.30 -6.15 7.07
CA SER A 172 -14.41 -6.26 8.03
C SER A 172 -15.73 -6.59 7.32
N GLY A 173 -16.52 -7.48 7.91
CA GLY A 173 -17.88 -7.80 7.44
C GLY A 173 -17.98 -8.76 6.25
N MET A 174 -16.87 -9.24 5.67
CA MET A 174 -16.89 -10.16 4.53
C MET A 174 -17.26 -11.61 4.86
N VAL A 175 -17.24 -12.02 6.12
CA VAL A 175 -17.38 -13.42 6.56
C VAL A 175 -18.70 -14.09 6.12
N LYS A 176 -19.75 -13.34 5.82
CA LYS A 176 -21.07 -13.88 5.46
C LYS A 176 -21.39 -13.91 3.96
N THR A 177 -20.53 -13.35 3.10
CA THR A 177 -20.97 -13.00 1.73
C THR A 177 -20.20 -13.74 0.61
N VAL A 178 -19.07 -14.38 0.91
CA VAL A 178 -18.15 -14.93 -0.13
C VAL A 178 -18.77 -16.07 -0.95
N ALA A 179 -19.52 -16.97 -0.32
CA ALA A 179 -20.13 -18.12 -1.02
C ALA A 179 -21.18 -17.73 -2.08
N ALA A 180 -21.74 -16.52 -2.01
CA ALA A 180 -22.78 -16.02 -2.95
C ALA A 180 -22.22 -15.11 -4.06
N MET A 181 -20.89 -14.88 -4.10
CA MET A 181 -20.29 -13.86 -4.97
C MET A 181 -19.61 -14.42 -6.22
N PHE A 182 -20.10 -15.51 -6.78
CA PHE A 182 -19.60 -16.01 -8.06
C PHE A 182 -19.72 -14.93 -9.15
N LYS A 183 -18.61 -14.57 -9.79
CA LYS A 183 -18.54 -13.51 -10.82
C LYS A 183 -18.91 -12.09 -10.34
N ILE A 184 -18.74 -11.80 -9.06
CA ILE A 184 -18.91 -10.45 -8.51
C ILE A 184 -17.56 -9.95 -8.01
N HIS A 185 -17.17 -8.75 -8.44
CA HIS A 185 -15.92 -8.08 -8.07
C HIS A 185 -16.27 -6.86 -7.20
N PRO A 186 -16.21 -6.96 -5.86
CA PRO A 186 -16.50 -5.82 -5.01
C PRO A 186 -15.36 -4.80 -5.04
N LEU A 187 -15.70 -3.54 -5.03
CA LEU A 187 -14.78 -2.49 -4.61
C LEU A 187 -14.40 -2.74 -3.15
N ILE A 188 -13.12 -2.70 -2.86
CA ILE A 188 -12.59 -2.64 -1.49
C ILE A 188 -11.91 -1.28 -1.35
N TYR A 189 -12.19 -0.58 -0.27
CA TYR A 189 -11.60 0.73 -0.02
C TYR A 189 -11.26 0.93 1.47
N MET A 190 -10.37 1.89 1.73
CA MET A 190 -10.03 2.29 3.09
C MET A 190 -11.03 3.31 3.61
N ASP A 191 -11.61 3.02 4.77
CA ASP A 191 -12.43 3.93 5.55
C ASP A 191 -11.80 4.11 6.94
N ASP A 192 -11.28 5.28 7.20
CA ASP A 192 -10.51 5.60 8.41
C ASP A 192 -9.50 4.51 8.82
N GLY A 193 -8.74 4.04 7.84
CA GLY A 193 -7.69 3.03 8.04
C GLY A 193 -8.19 1.58 8.10
N GLN A 194 -9.46 1.31 7.87
CA GLN A 194 -10.04 -0.03 7.83
C GLN A 194 -10.52 -0.38 6.43
N LEU A 195 -10.23 -1.60 5.98
CA LEU A 195 -10.75 -2.10 4.70
C LEU A 195 -12.23 -2.46 4.83
N VAL A 196 -13.03 -1.88 3.95
CA VAL A 196 -14.48 -2.12 3.88
C VAL A 196 -14.91 -2.42 2.44
N PRO A 197 -15.93 -3.29 2.25
CA PRO A 197 -16.49 -3.55 0.93
C PRO A 197 -17.44 -2.44 0.50
N GLY A 198 -17.37 -2.07 -0.79
CA GLY A 198 -18.24 -1.06 -1.41
C GLY A 198 -19.12 -1.61 -2.52
N LYS A 199 -19.20 -0.84 -3.62
CA LYS A 199 -19.97 -1.18 -4.83
C LYS A 199 -19.50 -2.51 -5.41
N LYS A 200 -20.43 -3.25 -6.02
CA LYS A 200 -20.17 -4.56 -6.64
C LYS A 200 -20.22 -4.43 -8.14
N TYR A 201 -19.15 -4.87 -8.79
CA TYR A 201 -19.03 -4.91 -10.24
C TYR A 201 -19.25 -6.33 -10.78
N ARG A 202 -19.58 -6.42 -12.07
CA ARG A 202 -19.78 -7.68 -12.78
C ARG A 202 -19.24 -7.58 -14.21
N GLY A 203 -18.91 -8.72 -14.79
CA GLY A 203 -18.47 -8.80 -16.17
C GLY A 203 -17.02 -9.22 -16.30
N LYS A 204 -16.46 -8.99 -17.48
CA LYS A 204 -15.05 -9.22 -17.76
C LYS A 204 -14.19 -8.07 -17.22
N PRO A 205 -12.88 -8.28 -17.01
CA PRO A 205 -11.97 -7.24 -16.50
C PRO A 205 -12.07 -5.92 -17.25
N GLU A 206 -12.15 -5.96 -18.58
CA GLU A 206 -12.22 -4.77 -19.44
C GLU A 206 -13.49 -3.93 -19.18
N VAL A 207 -14.54 -4.57 -18.68
CA VAL A 207 -15.81 -3.90 -18.40
C VAL A 207 -15.81 -3.35 -16.97
N TYR A 208 -15.55 -4.21 -15.97
CA TYR A 208 -15.72 -3.80 -14.60
C TYR A 208 -14.61 -2.84 -14.12
N LEU A 209 -13.39 -2.95 -14.64
CA LEU A 209 -12.32 -2.00 -14.29
C LEU A 209 -12.58 -0.61 -14.90
N LYS A 210 -13.09 -0.55 -16.13
CA LYS A 210 -13.51 0.74 -16.72
C LYS A 210 -14.63 1.40 -15.91
N GLN A 211 -15.62 0.62 -15.46
CA GLN A 211 -16.68 1.12 -14.56
C GLN A 211 -16.12 1.59 -13.21
N TYR A 212 -15.18 0.86 -12.63
CA TYR A 212 -14.50 1.26 -11.40
C TYR A 212 -13.82 2.62 -11.56
N VAL A 213 -13.05 2.82 -12.62
CA VAL A 213 -12.35 4.09 -12.88
C VAL A 213 -13.35 5.24 -13.14
N GLU A 214 -14.45 4.98 -13.86
CA GLU A 214 -15.54 5.95 -14.03
C GLU A 214 -16.17 6.36 -12.71
N ASP A 215 -16.43 5.40 -11.83
CA ASP A 215 -16.97 5.67 -10.51
C ASP A 215 -16.02 6.53 -9.67
N LEU A 216 -14.71 6.26 -9.72
CA LEU A 216 -13.71 7.09 -9.04
C LEU A 216 -13.76 8.54 -9.56
N LYS A 217 -13.85 8.75 -10.87
CA LYS A 217 -13.94 10.09 -11.44
C LYS A 217 -15.20 10.82 -10.99
N ASN A 218 -16.33 10.11 -10.96
CA ASN A 218 -17.61 10.68 -10.53
C ASN A 218 -17.62 11.01 -9.03
N GLN A 219 -17.01 10.15 -8.21
CA GLN A 219 -16.92 10.34 -6.76
C GLN A 219 -15.91 11.45 -6.38
N TYR A 220 -14.81 11.54 -7.12
CA TYR A 220 -13.71 12.47 -6.88
C TYR A 220 -13.48 13.38 -8.10
N PRO A 221 -14.41 14.29 -8.43
CA PRO A 221 -14.22 15.19 -9.57
C PRO A 221 -13.02 16.12 -9.39
N ASN A 222 -12.70 16.47 -8.13
CA ASN A 222 -11.58 17.30 -7.74
C ASN A 222 -10.51 16.42 -7.05
N TYR A 223 -9.32 16.37 -7.62
CA TYR A 223 -8.20 15.56 -7.16
C TYR A 223 -6.88 16.31 -7.34
N ASP A 224 -5.84 15.86 -6.64
CA ASP A 224 -4.47 16.30 -6.87
C ASP A 224 -3.97 15.70 -8.19
N LYS A 225 -3.53 16.56 -9.11
CA LYS A 225 -3.08 16.13 -10.43
C LYS A 225 -1.65 15.62 -10.48
N THR A 226 -0.90 15.79 -9.40
CA THR A 226 0.55 15.48 -9.38
C THR A 226 0.82 14.03 -9.73
N ARG A 227 0.09 13.08 -9.08
CA ARG A 227 0.45 11.66 -9.20
C ARG A 227 -0.74 10.72 -9.02
N CYS A 228 -0.79 9.70 -9.87
CA CYS A 228 -1.67 8.55 -9.76
C CYS A 228 -0.86 7.26 -9.83
N PHE A 229 -1.19 6.30 -8.98
CA PHE A 229 -0.69 4.94 -9.09
C PHE A 229 -1.76 4.01 -9.64
N ILE A 230 -1.37 3.16 -10.60
CA ILE A 230 -2.12 1.97 -11.02
C ILE A 230 -1.34 0.79 -10.48
N THR A 231 -1.80 0.26 -9.33
CA THR A 231 -1.10 -0.81 -8.61
C THR A 231 -1.86 -2.11 -8.75
N HIS A 232 -1.12 -3.18 -9.06
CA HIS A 232 -1.73 -4.49 -9.24
C HIS A 232 -0.90 -5.62 -8.62
N SER A 233 -1.56 -6.69 -8.17
CA SER A 233 -0.87 -7.88 -7.68
C SER A 233 -0.67 -8.89 -8.81
N THR A 234 0.40 -8.68 -9.59
CA THR A 234 0.79 -9.51 -10.74
C THR A 234 -0.42 -9.80 -11.66
N ALA A 235 -1.10 -8.72 -12.08
CA ALA A 235 -2.28 -8.85 -12.92
C ALA A 235 -1.92 -9.22 -14.38
N ASP A 236 -2.82 -9.95 -15.03
CA ASP A 236 -2.72 -10.18 -16.47
C ASP A 236 -2.89 -8.85 -17.21
N GLN A 237 -2.21 -8.68 -18.35
CA GLN A 237 -2.10 -7.39 -19.06
C GLN A 237 -3.45 -6.73 -19.36
N VAL A 238 -4.48 -7.52 -19.63
CA VAL A 238 -5.84 -7.02 -19.92
C VAL A 238 -6.44 -6.19 -18.77
N PHE A 239 -6.08 -6.48 -17.50
CA PHE A 239 -6.51 -5.69 -16.34
C PHE A 239 -5.81 -4.34 -16.34
N VAL A 240 -4.50 -4.35 -16.54
CA VAL A 240 -3.66 -3.15 -16.51
C VAL A 240 -4.06 -2.19 -17.63
N ASP A 241 -4.19 -2.73 -18.86
CA ASP A 241 -4.57 -1.93 -20.05
C ASP A 241 -5.93 -1.27 -19.86
N ALA A 242 -6.93 -2.02 -19.38
CA ALA A 242 -8.27 -1.48 -19.16
C ALA A 242 -8.29 -0.30 -18.17
N ALA A 243 -7.50 -0.40 -17.09
CA ALA A 243 -7.39 0.67 -16.11
C ALA A 243 -6.63 1.88 -16.67
N LYS A 244 -5.47 1.65 -17.32
CA LYS A 244 -4.65 2.72 -17.92
C LYS A 244 -5.40 3.50 -18.98
N GLU A 245 -6.06 2.80 -19.90
CA GLU A 245 -6.86 3.41 -20.96
C GLU A 245 -7.93 4.34 -20.37
N LYS A 246 -8.65 3.86 -19.35
CA LYS A 246 -9.75 4.63 -18.75
C LYS A 246 -9.26 5.78 -17.86
N VAL A 247 -8.12 5.61 -17.17
CA VAL A 247 -7.47 6.71 -16.43
C VAL A 247 -7.03 7.80 -17.41
N ALA A 248 -6.39 7.44 -18.52
CA ALA A 248 -5.95 8.40 -19.54
C ALA A 248 -7.12 9.14 -20.23
N GLU A 249 -8.29 8.48 -20.36
CA GLU A 249 -9.50 9.09 -20.91
C GLU A 249 -10.13 10.13 -19.96
N LEU A 250 -10.16 9.84 -18.65
CA LEU A 250 -10.98 10.61 -17.71
C LEU A 250 -10.22 11.54 -16.77
N PHE A 251 -8.92 11.29 -16.55
CA PHE A 251 -8.10 12.03 -15.61
C PHE A 251 -6.94 12.75 -16.29
N GLU A 252 -6.51 13.84 -15.70
CA GLU A 252 -5.39 14.67 -16.16
C GLU A 252 -4.30 14.67 -15.08
N PHE A 253 -3.64 13.51 -14.87
CA PHE A 253 -2.50 13.42 -13.95
C PHE A 253 -1.20 13.78 -14.66
N ASP A 254 -0.31 14.49 -13.95
CA ASP A 254 1.04 14.80 -14.43
C ASP A 254 1.89 13.51 -14.53
N GLU A 255 1.70 12.59 -13.56
CA GLU A 255 2.36 11.29 -13.53
C GLU A 255 1.34 10.17 -13.29
N VAL A 256 1.34 9.17 -14.18
CA VAL A 256 0.61 7.90 -13.98
C VAL A 256 1.63 6.77 -13.92
N ILE A 257 1.78 6.18 -12.74
CA ILE A 257 2.83 5.20 -12.45
C ILE A 257 2.19 3.83 -12.23
N GLU A 258 2.64 2.84 -13.00
CA GLU A 258 2.31 1.45 -12.75
C GLU A 258 3.27 0.86 -11.71
N THR A 259 2.72 0.15 -10.72
CA THR A 259 3.51 -0.59 -9.73
C THR A 259 2.94 -1.98 -9.48
N VAL A 260 3.81 -2.88 -9.01
CA VAL A 260 3.42 -4.23 -8.60
C VAL A 260 3.42 -4.28 -7.08
N ALA A 261 2.31 -4.72 -6.50
CA ALA A 261 2.18 -4.94 -5.07
C ALA A 261 3.19 -6.00 -4.58
N GLY A 262 3.83 -5.74 -3.45
CA GLY A 262 4.78 -6.64 -2.81
C GLY A 262 4.14 -7.93 -2.28
N SER A 263 4.96 -8.81 -1.71
CA SER A 263 4.51 -10.13 -1.26
C SER A 263 3.54 -10.05 -0.08
N ILE A 264 3.67 -9.01 0.77
CA ILE A 264 2.74 -8.79 1.89
C ILE A 264 1.33 -8.49 1.36
N VAL A 265 1.20 -7.48 0.52
CA VAL A 265 -0.10 -7.06 -0.04
C VAL A 265 -0.70 -8.17 -0.90
N THR A 266 0.11 -8.80 -1.75
CA THR A 266 -0.28 -9.94 -2.61
C THR A 266 -0.80 -11.13 -1.80
N SER A 267 -0.19 -11.43 -0.65
CA SER A 267 -0.64 -12.52 0.26
C SER A 267 -2.07 -12.35 0.77
N HIS A 268 -2.57 -11.11 0.81
CA HIS A 268 -3.92 -10.80 1.26
C HIS A 268 -4.89 -10.46 0.13
N CYS A 269 -4.40 -9.95 -1.00
CA CYS A 269 -5.25 -9.49 -2.11
C CYS A 269 -5.44 -10.54 -3.20
N GLY A 270 -4.46 -11.42 -3.41
CA GLY A 270 -4.47 -12.42 -4.48
C GLY A 270 -4.15 -11.86 -5.86
N LYS A 271 -3.97 -12.74 -6.84
CA LYS A 271 -3.65 -12.40 -8.23
C LYS A 271 -4.76 -11.55 -8.87
N ASN A 272 -4.40 -10.72 -9.85
CA ASN A 272 -5.33 -9.90 -10.61
C ASN A 272 -6.12 -8.86 -9.79
N THR A 273 -5.68 -8.54 -8.59
CA THR A 273 -6.19 -7.38 -7.86
C THR A 273 -5.59 -6.12 -8.46
N LEU A 274 -6.41 -5.09 -8.70
CA LEU A 274 -5.95 -3.82 -9.25
C LEU A 274 -6.63 -2.64 -8.55
N GLY A 275 -5.83 -1.62 -8.23
CA GLY A 275 -6.26 -0.34 -7.66
C GLY A 275 -5.78 0.85 -8.49
N VAL A 276 -6.55 1.95 -8.43
CA VAL A 276 -6.18 3.26 -8.95
C VAL A 276 -6.19 4.23 -7.77
N LEU A 277 -5.00 4.69 -7.37
CA LEU A 277 -4.78 5.38 -6.12
C LEU A 277 -4.23 6.78 -6.38
N PHE A 278 -4.81 7.77 -5.72
CA PHE A 278 -4.45 9.18 -5.86
C PHE A 278 -4.92 9.98 -4.63
N ILE A 279 -4.45 11.24 -4.52
CA ILE A 279 -4.89 12.15 -3.47
C ILE A 279 -6.09 12.96 -3.98
N THR A 280 -7.14 13.03 -3.17
CA THR A 280 -8.34 13.87 -3.42
C THR A 280 -8.14 15.29 -2.87
N LYS A 281 -8.97 16.23 -3.29
CA LYS A 281 -8.96 17.62 -2.77
C LYS A 281 -10.08 17.89 -1.80
#